data_07e946fa1ceea82df0f34caeed9813ff
#
_entry.id   07e946fa1ceea82df0f34caeed9813ff
#
_cell.length_a   1.000
_cell.length_b   1.000
_cell.length_c   1.000
_cell.angle_alpha   90.00
_cell.angle_beta   90.00
_cell.angle_gamma   90.00
#
_symmetry.space_group_name_H-M   'P 1'
#
loop_
_entity.id
_entity.type
_entity.pdbx_description
1 polymer ?
#
loop_
_entity_poly.entity_id
_entity_poly.type
_entity_poly.pdbx_seq_one_letter_code
_entity_poly.pdbx_strand_id
1 'polypeptide(L)'
;VTRLLLGPVLRHVGTTDATVWVETAGPCEVEILGFRERTWCVSGHHYALVSVAELPPGAGTPYQVRLDGEVVWPLPGSTRPPSRIRTRAPGEVVQIAFGSCRYASAEAVLPDHRFDADVLDGYARKIAALPEAQWPHALVMLGDQV
;
A
#
# COMPACT_ATOMS: atom_id res chain seq x y z
N VAL A 1 -15.72 -15.01 6.78
CA VAL A 1 -14.62 -14.55 5.92
C VAL A 1 -13.86 -13.49 6.68
N THR A 2 -12.55 -13.65 6.81
CA THR A 2 -11.67 -12.69 7.47
C THR A 2 -11.60 -11.41 6.63
N ARG A 3 -11.53 -10.26 7.30
CA ARG A 3 -11.51 -8.95 6.65
C ARG A 3 -10.12 -8.34 6.70
N LEU A 4 -9.72 -7.67 5.62
CA LEU A 4 -8.55 -6.80 5.58
C LEU A 4 -8.84 -5.55 6.44
N LEU A 5 -7.98 -5.25 7.42
CA LEU A 5 -8.08 -4.08 8.30
C LEU A 5 -7.19 -2.95 7.81
N LEU A 6 -5.90 -3.24 7.59
CA LEU A 6 -4.91 -2.27 7.11
C LEU A 6 -4.09 -2.87 5.97
N GLY A 7 -3.65 -2.00 5.07
CA GLY A 7 -2.88 -2.38 3.89
C GLY A 7 -3.75 -2.57 2.64
N PRO A 8 -3.19 -3.14 1.58
CA PRO A 8 -1.81 -3.60 1.46
C PRO A 8 -0.79 -2.45 1.47
N VAL A 9 0.33 -2.65 2.15
CA VAL A 9 1.45 -1.69 2.20
C VAL A 9 2.70 -2.35 1.61
N LEU A 10 3.25 -1.78 0.55
CA LEU A 10 4.54 -2.16 0.01
C LEU A 10 5.63 -1.72 0.99
N ARG A 11 6.32 -2.69 1.63
CA ARG A 11 7.39 -2.43 2.61
C ARG A 11 8.76 -2.41 1.98
N HIS A 12 8.94 -3.17 0.92
CA HIS A 12 10.16 -3.22 0.13
C HIS A 12 9.80 -3.47 -1.34
N VAL A 13 10.53 -2.85 -2.25
CA VAL A 13 10.49 -3.16 -3.67
C VAL A 13 11.91 -3.14 -4.20
N GLY A 14 12.37 -4.31 -4.65
CA GLY A 14 13.66 -4.52 -5.29
C GLY A 14 13.60 -4.38 -6.81
N THR A 15 14.54 -5.03 -7.49
CA THR A 15 14.54 -5.14 -8.96
C THR A 15 13.68 -6.29 -9.45
N THR A 16 13.55 -7.37 -8.66
CA THR A 16 12.81 -8.60 -9.04
C THR A 16 11.95 -9.14 -7.91
N ASP A 17 11.83 -8.41 -6.81
CA ASP A 17 11.14 -8.85 -5.60
C ASP A 17 10.44 -7.69 -4.90
N ALA A 18 9.51 -8.03 -4.02
CA ALA A 18 8.84 -7.08 -3.13
C ALA A 18 8.33 -7.76 -1.87
N THR A 19 8.09 -6.98 -0.82
CA THR A 19 7.34 -7.43 0.35
C THR A 19 6.11 -6.57 0.56
N VAL A 20 4.97 -7.22 0.81
CA VAL A 20 3.68 -6.57 1.05
C VAL A 20 3.17 -6.95 2.42
N TRP A 21 2.90 -5.95 3.23
CA TRP A 21 2.36 -6.11 4.58
C TRP A 21 0.86 -5.86 4.61
N VAL A 22 0.15 -6.66 5.41
CA VAL A 22 -1.28 -6.50 5.70
C VAL A 22 -1.59 -6.77 7.16
N GLU A 23 -2.66 -6.16 7.68
CA GLU A 23 -3.33 -6.54 8.93
C GLU A 23 -4.74 -7.06 8.62
N THR A 24 -5.12 -8.14 9.28
CA THR A 24 -6.42 -8.81 9.10
C THR A 24 -7.17 -8.94 10.41
N ALA A 25 -8.50 -9.08 10.33
CA ALA A 25 -9.37 -9.18 11.50
C ALA A 25 -9.26 -10.51 12.26
N GLY A 26 -8.58 -11.50 11.70
CA GLY A 26 -8.39 -12.82 12.30
C GLY A 26 -7.36 -13.63 11.53
N PRO A 27 -7.04 -14.84 12.01
CA PRO A 27 -6.08 -15.71 11.35
C PRO A 27 -6.57 -16.14 9.97
N CYS A 28 -5.72 -16.06 8.95
CA CYS A 28 -6.02 -16.50 7.58
C CYS A 28 -4.74 -16.75 6.78
N GLU A 29 -4.92 -17.29 5.58
CA GLU A 29 -3.89 -17.29 4.54
C GLU A 29 -4.03 -16.04 3.68
N VAL A 30 -2.93 -15.34 3.45
CA VAL A 30 -2.83 -14.16 2.57
C VAL A 30 -2.11 -14.56 1.30
N GLU A 31 -2.71 -14.29 0.14
CA GLU A 31 -2.11 -14.56 -1.17
C GLU A 31 -1.97 -13.28 -1.99
N ILE A 32 -0.79 -13.09 -2.60
CA ILE A 32 -0.48 -12.01 -3.53
C ILE A 32 0.34 -12.59 -4.68
N LEU A 33 -0.15 -12.46 -5.92
CA LEU A 33 0.51 -12.99 -7.13
C LEU A 33 0.89 -14.48 -7.04
N GLY A 34 0.10 -15.28 -6.31
CA GLY A 34 0.36 -16.71 -6.09
C GLY A 34 1.29 -17.02 -4.92
N PHE A 35 1.97 -16.03 -4.37
CA PHE A 35 2.76 -16.17 -3.15
C PHE A 35 1.86 -16.11 -1.93
N ARG A 36 2.08 -17.01 -0.95
CA ARG A 36 1.17 -17.19 0.18
C ARG A 36 1.92 -17.17 1.50
N GLU A 37 1.30 -16.53 2.48
CA GLU A 37 1.78 -16.50 3.86
C GLU A 37 0.61 -16.64 4.84
N ARG A 38 0.83 -17.34 5.95
CA ARG A 38 -0.13 -17.34 7.05
C ARG A 38 0.11 -16.15 7.97
N THR A 39 -0.98 -15.58 8.44
CA THR A 39 -0.91 -14.53 9.44
C THR A 39 -0.30 -15.06 10.75
N TRP A 40 0.50 -14.20 11.41
CA TRP A 40 0.91 -14.39 12.80
C TRP A 40 0.15 -13.42 13.70
N CYS A 41 0.04 -13.75 14.99
CA CYS A 41 -0.69 -12.93 15.96
C CYS A 41 0.28 -12.26 16.94
N VAL A 42 0.11 -10.96 17.14
CA VAL A 42 0.78 -10.18 18.18
C VAL A 42 -0.27 -9.35 18.93
N SER A 43 -0.41 -9.60 20.21
CA SER A 43 -1.36 -8.86 21.10
C SER A 43 -2.79 -8.80 20.54
N GLY A 44 -3.25 -9.88 19.91
CA GLY A 44 -4.61 -9.97 19.34
C GLY A 44 -4.74 -9.42 17.92
N HIS A 45 -3.68 -8.85 17.35
CA HIS A 45 -3.63 -8.37 15.96
C HIS A 45 -3.00 -9.42 15.06
N HIS A 46 -3.57 -9.61 13.86
CA HIS A 46 -3.12 -10.61 12.90
C HIS A 46 -2.47 -9.93 11.70
N TYR A 47 -1.21 -10.27 11.44
CA TYR A 47 -0.37 -9.67 10.40
C TYR A 47 0.14 -10.71 9.44
N ALA A 48 0.39 -10.32 8.19
CA ALA A 48 1.19 -11.08 7.26
C ALA A 48 2.16 -10.16 6.50
N LEU A 49 3.33 -10.71 6.14
CA LEU A 49 4.31 -10.09 5.26
C LEU A 49 4.57 -11.06 4.12
N VAL A 50 3.92 -10.83 2.99
CA VAL A 50 4.04 -11.68 1.81
C VAL A 50 5.26 -11.26 1.01
N SER A 51 6.21 -12.18 0.82
CA SER A 51 7.36 -12.00 -0.05
C SER A 51 7.03 -12.47 -1.46
N VAL A 52 7.08 -11.54 -2.41
CA VAL A 52 6.83 -11.77 -3.83
C VAL A 52 8.16 -11.76 -4.57
N ALA A 53 8.41 -12.75 -5.41
CA ALA A 53 9.64 -12.90 -6.19
C ALA A 53 9.33 -12.99 -7.69
N GLU A 54 10.39 -13.15 -8.50
CA GLU A 54 10.31 -13.37 -9.95
C GLU A 54 9.56 -12.25 -10.71
N LEU A 55 9.57 -11.04 -10.16
CA LEU A 55 8.99 -9.88 -10.84
C LEU A 55 9.91 -9.40 -11.97
N PRO A 56 9.36 -8.95 -13.11
CA PRO A 56 10.17 -8.37 -14.17
C PRO A 56 10.78 -7.04 -13.72
N PRO A 57 12.08 -6.80 -13.95
CA PRO A 57 12.74 -5.52 -13.61
C PRO A 57 12.14 -4.34 -14.39
N GLY A 58 12.04 -3.18 -13.76
CA GLY A 58 11.56 -1.95 -14.39
C GLY A 58 10.11 -2.00 -14.86
N ALA A 59 9.29 -2.86 -14.25
CA ALA A 59 7.90 -3.08 -14.65
C ALA A 59 6.91 -2.75 -13.52
N GLY A 60 5.69 -2.43 -13.90
CA GLY A 60 4.57 -2.24 -12.99
C GLY A 60 3.63 -3.45 -13.01
N THR A 61 3.79 -4.38 -12.08
CA THR A 61 2.97 -5.60 -11.99
C THR A 61 1.71 -5.34 -11.16
N PRO A 62 0.50 -5.41 -11.75
CA PRO A 62 -0.74 -5.25 -11.00
C PRO A 62 -0.94 -6.44 -10.07
N TYR A 63 -1.49 -6.20 -8.89
CA TYR A 63 -1.76 -7.26 -7.93
C TYR A 63 -3.08 -7.10 -7.20
N GLN A 64 -3.56 -8.20 -6.67
CA GLN A 64 -4.70 -8.32 -5.78
C GLN A 64 -4.25 -8.94 -4.46
N VAL A 65 -4.99 -8.68 -3.39
CA VAL A 65 -4.84 -9.44 -2.14
C VAL A 65 -6.03 -10.37 -2.00
N ARG A 66 -5.74 -11.64 -1.70
CA ARG A 66 -6.73 -12.64 -1.35
C ARG A 66 -6.53 -13.07 0.11
N LEU A 67 -7.63 -13.26 0.81
CA LEU A 67 -7.67 -13.87 2.13
C LEU A 67 -8.45 -15.17 2.01
N ASP A 68 -7.85 -16.29 2.37
CA ASP A 68 -8.43 -17.66 2.22
C ASP A 68 -9.05 -17.89 0.83
N GLY A 69 -8.39 -17.38 -0.22
CA GLY A 69 -8.84 -17.47 -1.62
C GLY A 69 -9.80 -16.38 -2.10
N GLU A 70 -10.41 -15.61 -1.22
CA GLU A 70 -11.34 -14.52 -1.55
C GLU A 70 -10.61 -13.21 -1.83
N VAL A 71 -10.93 -12.53 -2.94
CA VAL A 71 -10.35 -11.21 -3.27
C VAL A 71 -10.91 -10.15 -2.32
N VAL A 72 -10.02 -9.51 -1.55
CA VAL A 72 -10.35 -8.43 -0.63
C VAL A 72 -9.78 -7.07 -1.03
N TRP A 73 -8.83 -7.05 -1.96
CA TRP A 73 -8.22 -5.85 -2.49
C TRP A 73 -7.94 -5.99 -4.00
N PRO A 74 -8.23 -4.98 -4.85
CA PRO A 74 -8.84 -3.69 -4.50
C PRO A 74 -10.25 -3.84 -3.93
N LEU A 75 -10.68 -2.83 -3.16
CA LEU A 75 -12.04 -2.80 -2.62
C LEU A 75 -13.07 -2.81 -3.76
N PRO A 76 -14.18 -3.53 -3.64
CA PRO A 76 -15.26 -3.52 -4.62
C PRO A 76 -15.71 -2.08 -4.92
N GLY A 77 -15.84 -1.75 -6.20
CA GLY A 77 -16.26 -0.41 -6.64
C GLY A 77 -15.19 0.69 -6.52
N SER A 78 -13.94 0.35 -6.20
CA SER A 78 -12.86 1.32 -6.19
C SER A 78 -12.65 1.96 -7.56
N THR A 79 -12.63 3.28 -7.60
CA THR A 79 -12.30 4.08 -8.81
C THR A 79 -10.82 4.48 -8.86
N ARG A 80 -10.01 4.05 -7.89
CA ARG A 80 -8.58 4.32 -7.87
C ARG A 80 -7.84 3.46 -8.89
N PRO A 81 -6.69 3.92 -9.40
CA PRO A 81 -5.85 3.10 -10.26
C PRO A 81 -5.53 1.74 -9.61
N PRO A 82 -5.36 0.67 -10.39
CA PRO A 82 -4.98 -0.64 -9.86
C PRO A 82 -3.67 -0.54 -9.06
N SER A 83 -3.62 -1.21 -7.91
CA SER A 83 -2.38 -1.33 -7.15
C SER A 83 -1.35 -2.11 -7.93
N ARG A 84 -0.10 -1.62 -7.97
CA ARG A 84 1.00 -2.22 -8.72
C ARG A 84 2.26 -2.29 -7.87
N ILE A 85 3.03 -3.35 -8.07
CA ILE A 85 4.41 -3.42 -7.60
C ILE A 85 5.28 -2.89 -8.75
N ARG A 86 5.91 -1.73 -8.54
CA ARG A 86 6.78 -1.10 -9.54
C ARG A 86 8.23 -1.41 -9.19
N THR A 87 8.74 -2.48 -9.78
CA THR A 87 10.14 -2.86 -9.65
C THR A 87 11.05 -1.84 -10.32
N ARG A 88 12.26 -1.68 -9.79
CA ARG A 88 13.25 -0.73 -10.33
C ARG A 88 14.05 -1.36 -11.46
N ALA A 89 14.35 -0.56 -12.49
CA ALA A 89 15.36 -0.92 -13.47
C ALA A 89 16.77 -0.62 -12.90
N PRO A 90 17.80 -1.41 -13.25
CA PRO A 90 19.16 -1.08 -12.91
C PRO A 90 19.57 0.31 -13.44
N GLY A 91 20.14 1.16 -12.56
CA GLY A 91 20.56 2.52 -12.92
C GLY A 91 19.45 3.55 -13.03
N GLU A 92 18.21 3.20 -12.70
CA GLU A 92 17.08 4.13 -12.68
C GLU A 92 17.21 5.18 -11.58
N VAL A 93 16.85 6.43 -11.90
CA VAL A 93 16.78 7.51 -10.92
C VAL A 93 15.58 7.29 -10.01
N VAL A 94 15.81 7.17 -8.71
CA VAL A 94 14.77 6.97 -7.71
C VAL A 94 14.17 8.30 -7.31
N GLN A 95 12.86 8.46 -7.51
CA GLN A 95 12.08 9.59 -7.00
C GLN A 95 11.46 9.20 -5.66
N ILE A 96 11.73 10.00 -4.62
CA ILE A 96 11.21 9.77 -3.28
C ILE A 96 10.33 10.97 -2.89
N ALA A 97 9.09 10.69 -2.49
CA ALA A 97 8.27 11.64 -1.77
C ALA A 97 8.44 11.40 -0.27
N PHE A 98 8.50 12.47 0.53
CA PHE A 98 8.60 12.34 1.98
C PHE A 98 7.80 13.42 2.69
N GLY A 99 7.40 13.14 3.91
CA GLY A 99 6.68 14.08 4.75
C GLY A 99 6.49 13.56 6.17
N SER A 100 6.04 14.44 7.06
CA SER A 100 5.69 14.12 8.45
C SER A 100 4.45 14.89 8.89
N CYS A 101 4.04 14.73 10.15
CA CYS A 101 2.96 15.50 10.79
C CYS A 101 1.62 15.37 10.04
N ARG A 102 1.18 14.15 9.80
CA ARG A 102 -0.15 13.89 9.26
C ARG A 102 -1.16 13.80 10.39
N TYR A 103 -2.25 14.55 10.26
CA TYR A 103 -3.44 14.36 11.07
C TYR A 103 -4.60 13.89 10.19
N ALA A 104 -5.05 12.66 10.43
CA ALA A 104 -6.13 12.04 9.67
C ALA A 104 -7.41 11.99 10.51
N SER A 105 -8.26 13.00 10.42
CA SER A 105 -9.58 12.97 11.03
C SER A 105 -10.68 13.31 10.03
N ALA A 106 -11.89 12.82 10.27
CA ALA A 106 -13.07 13.22 9.50
C ALA A 106 -13.31 14.74 9.57
N GLU A 107 -12.83 15.36 10.63
CA GLU A 107 -12.93 16.81 10.85
C GLU A 107 -11.97 17.59 9.97
N ALA A 108 -10.83 17.04 9.56
CA ALA A 108 -9.88 17.73 8.64
C ALA A 108 -10.46 17.99 7.25
N VAL A 109 -11.66 17.48 6.96
CA VAL A 109 -12.36 17.66 5.67
C VAL A 109 -13.36 18.82 5.70
N LEU A 110 -13.63 19.41 6.86
CA LEU A 110 -14.67 20.45 7.02
C LEU A 110 -14.07 21.86 6.89
N PRO A 111 -14.76 22.84 6.26
CA PRO A 111 -14.18 24.14 5.90
C PRO A 111 -13.87 25.10 7.07
N ASP A 112 -14.26 24.77 8.30
CA ASP A 112 -14.13 25.68 9.47
C ASP A 112 -13.10 25.20 10.51
N HIS A 113 -12.02 24.54 10.07
CA HIS A 113 -11.18 23.80 10.98
C HIS A 113 -9.88 24.46 11.43
N ARG A 114 -9.51 24.09 12.67
CA ARG A 114 -8.22 24.39 13.32
C ARG A 114 -7.03 23.69 12.64
N PHE A 115 -7.29 22.78 11.71
CA PHE A 115 -6.30 21.98 11.01
C PHE A 115 -6.48 22.10 9.51
N ASP A 116 -5.38 22.20 8.79
CA ASP A 116 -5.38 22.17 7.33
C ASP A 116 -5.82 20.79 6.79
N ALA A 117 -6.17 20.76 5.51
CA ALA A 117 -6.56 19.54 4.83
C ALA A 117 -5.47 18.45 4.94
N ASP A 118 -5.88 17.18 5.03
CA ASP A 118 -4.95 16.04 4.99
C ASP A 118 -4.11 16.07 3.71
N VAL A 119 -2.86 16.50 3.83
CA VAL A 119 -1.93 16.64 2.71
C VAL A 119 -1.66 15.31 2.03
N LEU A 120 -1.68 14.19 2.78
CA LEU A 120 -1.46 12.87 2.20
C LEU A 120 -2.64 12.44 1.31
N ASP A 121 -3.88 12.72 1.70
CA ASP A 121 -5.04 12.49 0.83
C ASP A 121 -5.00 13.38 -0.42
N GLY A 122 -4.68 14.66 -0.25
CA GLY A 122 -4.47 15.58 -1.38
C GLY A 122 -3.37 15.11 -2.33
N TYR A 123 -2.26 14.62 -1.78
CA TYR A 123 -1.17 14.06 -2.56
C TYR A 123 -1.58 12.75 -3.27
N ALA A 124 -2.30 11.86 -2.60
CA ALA A 124 -2.82 10.64 -3.20
C ALA A 124 -3.73 10.93 -4.40
N ARG A 125 -4.61 11.92 -4.29
CA ARG A 125 -5.46 12.39 -5.41
C ARG A 125 -4.63 12.97 -6.55
N LYS A 126 -3.61 13.76 -6.23
CA LYS A 126 -2.70 14.34 -7.24
C LYS A 126 -1.98 13.26 -8.03
N ILE A 127 -1.33 12.30 -7.36
CA ILE A 127 -0.60 11.24 -8.06
C ILE A 127 -1.54 10.31 -8.84
N ALA A 128 -2.76 10.05 -8.35
CA ALA A 128 -3.74 9.25 -9.07
C ALA A 128 -4.16 9.88 -10.42
N ALA A 129 -4.06 11.20 -10.56
CA ALA A 129 -4.34 11.93 -11.79
C ALA A 129 -3.13 12.05 -12.74
N LEU A 130 -1.93 11.66 -12.29
CA LEU A 130 -0.71 11.71 -13.10
C LEU A 130 -0.47 10.40 -13.84
N PRO A 131 0.23 10.43 -14.99
CA PRO A 131 0.77 9.22 -15.59
C PRO A 131 1.64 8.44 -14.61
N GLU A 132 1.56 7.12 -14.62
CA GLU A 132 2.28 6.25 -13.68
C GLU A 132 3.80 6.48 -13.70
N ALA A 133 4.37 6.84 -14.85
CA ALA A 133 5.79 7.17 -14.97
C ALA A 133 6.22 8.41 -14.13
N GLN A 134 5.28 9.22 -13.70
CA GLN A 134 5.53 10.40 -12.85
C GLN A 134 5.26 10.14 -11.35
N TRP A 135 4.86 8.91 -11.00
CA TRP A 135 4.66 8.57 -9.61
C TRP A 135 6.00 8.38 -8.90
N PRO A 136 6.11 8.75 -7.63
CA PRO A 136 7.30 8.46 -6.85
C PRO A 136 7.49 6.94 -6.71
N HIS A 137 8.74 6.51 -6.58
CA HIS A 137 9.09 5.11 -6.34
C HIS A 137 8.88 4.72 -4.87
N ALA A 138 9.01 5.68 -3.98
CA ALA A 138 8.81 5.48 -2.55
C ALA A 138 8.16 6.70 -1.90
N LEU A 139 7.36 6.42 -0.87
CA LEU A 139 6.86 7.41 0.08
C LEU A 139 7.47 7.10 1.44
N VAL A 140 8.19 8.08 2.00
CA VAL A 140 8.81 7.98 3.32
C VAL A 140 8.05 8.86 4.30
N MET A 141 7.41 8.23 5.28
CA MET A 141 6.73 8.92 6.36
C MET A 141 7.70 9.05 7.54
N LEU A 142 8.06 10.29 7.87
CA LEU A 142 9.13 10.60 8.82
C LEU A 142 8.65 10.61 10.29
N GLY A 143 7.42 10.23 10.55
CA GLY A 143 6.81 10.18 11.87
C GLY A 143 5.63 11.13 12.00
N ASP A 144 5.06 11.16 13.22
CA ASP A 144 3.89 11.99 13.57
C ASP A 144 2.69 11.74 12.63
N GLN A 145 2.37 10.46 12.46
CA GLN A 145 1.28 9.97 11.62
C GLN A 145 0.11 9.56 12.53
N VAL A 146 -0.76 10.48 12.90
CA VAL A 146 -1.90 10.29 13.81
C VAL A 146 -3.24 10.54 13.13
#